data_d655f4f066a96f20451df382741c9851
#
_entry.id   d655f4f066a96f20451df382741c9851
#
_cell.length_a   1.000
_cell.length_b   1.000
_cell.length_c   1.000
_cell.angle_alpha   90.00
_cell.angle_beta   90.00
_cell.angle_gamma   90.00
#
_symmetry.space_group_name_H-M   'P 1'
#
loop_
_entity.id
_entity.type
_entity.pdbx_description
1 polymer ?
#
loop_
_entity_poly.entity_id
_entity_poly.type
_entity_poly.pdbx_seq_one_letter_code
_entity_poly.pdbx_strand_id
1 'polypeptide(L)'
;MLRQLFTRFTGCFSRRQFLEPGGYREIWRIAWPLVVLNASNTVMMITNRVFIARSSPEEIAAAMPAGQMFFTLMAFFLITTGFTATIVAQFHGHRDGIGCVKAAWNGFYFGAAVAALLAFALPAAGYWIIMHNGHDPVIALQEADYFVAMAPCAGLTCMETAFLSFFTGRGKTALVAGIKIIGCIVCLPMNYLLIFGSFGFPKMGVAG
;
A
#
# COMPACT_ATOMS: atom_id res chain seq x y z
N MET A 1 42.04 12.55 -12.66
CA MET A 1 41.12 11.83 -11.73
C MET A 1 39.68 11.80 -12.27
N LEU A 2 39.05 12.90 -12.67
CA LEU A 2 37.69 12.95 -13.23
C LEU A 2 37.53 12.18 -14.55
N ARG A 3 38.51 12.17 -15.46
CA ARG A 3 38.46 11.43 -16.74
C ARG A 3 38.48 9.91 -16.55
N GLN A 4 39.15 9.40 -15.52
CA GLN A 4 39.14 7.97 -15.19
C GLN A 4 37.84 7.52 -14.51
N LEU A 5 37.17 8.38 -13.78
CA LEU A 5 35.83 8.14 -13.25
C LEU A 5 34.79 8.10 -14.40
N PHE A 6 34.91 9.02 -15.36
CA PHE A 6 34.00 9.06 -16.51
C PHE A 6 34.14 7.84 -17.43
N THR A 7 35.35 7.35 -17.67
CA THR A 7 35.60 6.12 -18.44
C THR A 7 35.17 4.85 -17.70
N ARG A 8 35.19 4.83 -16.37
CA ARG A 8 34.59 3.74 -15.59
C ARG A 8 33.07 3.78 -15.63
N PHE A 9 32.46 4.96 -15.62
CA PHE A 9 30.99 5.11 -15.76
C PHE A 9 30.49 4.74 -17.17
N THR A 10 31.19 5.13 -18.22
CA THR A 10 30.81 4.77 -19.59
C THR A 10 31.10 3.31 -19.93
N GLY A 11 32.11 2.68 -19.31
CA GLY A 11 32.40 1.24 -19.42
C GLY A 11 31.34 0.36 -18.72
N CYS A 12 30.60 0.94 -17.77
CA CYS A 12 29.50 0.26 -17.06
C CYS A 12 28.23 0.07 -17.95
N PHE A 13 28.17 0.70 -19.12
CA PHE A 13 27.07 0.58 -20.11
C PHE A 13 27.39 -0.36 -21.26
N SER A 14 28.18 -1.41 -21.02
CA SER A 14 28.54 -2.40 -22.05
C SER A 14 27.34 -3.29 -22.39
N ARG A 15 27.16 -3.58 -23.70
CA ARG A 15 26.13 -4.51 -24.21
C ARG A 15 26.16 -5.90 -23.55
N ARG A 16 27.32 -6.33 -23.02
CA ARG A 16 27.48 -7.56 -22.24
C ARG A 16 26.71 -7.52 -20.93
N GLN A 17 26.75 -6.41 -20.20
CA GLN A 17 26.03 -6.25 -18.92
C GLN A 17 24.51 -6.18 -19.09
N PHE A 18 24.03 -5.92 -20.31
CA PHE A 18 22.59 -5.93 -20.62
C PHE A 18 22.01 -7.36 -20.68
N LEU A 19 22.82 -8.35 -20.99
CA LEU A 19 22.42 -9.73 -21.24
C LEU A 19 22.88 -10.74 -20.15
N GLU A 20 23.72 -10.32 -19.22
CA GLU A 20 24.17 -11.16 -18.11
C GLU A 20 23.06 -11.36 -17.07
N PRO A 21 23.02 -12.50 -16.36
CA PRO A 21 22.13 -12.71 -15.21
C PRO A 21 22.34 -11.58 -14.17
N GLY A 22 21.28 -10.88 -13.77
CA GLY A 22 21.35 -9.67 -12.94
C GLY A 22 21.59 -8.37 -13.73
N GLY A 23 21.61 -8.41 -15.05
CA GLY A 23 21.80 -7.24 -15.90
C GLY A 23 20.57 -6.32 -16.00
N TYR A 24 20.77 -5.15 -16.65
CA TYR A 24 19.73 -4.12 -16.78
C TYR A 24 18.40 -4.62 -17.34
N ARG A 25 18.40 -5.61 -18.25
CA ARG A 25 17.18 -6.20 -18.81
C ARG A 25 16.35 -6.91 -17.75
N GLU A 26 16.97 -7.60 -16.82
CA GLU A 26 16.29 -8.30 -15.73
C GLU A 26 15.75 -7.29 -14.70
N ILE A 27 16.55 -6.28 -14.37
CA ILE A 27 16.11 -5.17 -13.51
C ILE A 27 14.88 -4.47 -14.13
N TRP A 28 14.92 -4.11 -15.41
CA TRP A 28 13.79 -3.49 -16.10
C TRP A 28 12.54 -4.39 -16.12
N ARG A 29 12.71 -5.68 -16.36
CA ARG A 29 11.60 -6.64 -16.35
C ARG A 29 10.89 -6.72 -15.01
N ILE A 30 11.64 -6.57 -13.92
CA ILE A 30 11.09 -6.57 -12.55
C ILE A 30 10.58 -5.18 -12.17
N ALA A 31 11.31 -4.12 -12.52
CA ALA A 31 10.98 -2.75 -12.15
C ALA A 31 9.72 -2.23 -12.85
N TRP A 32 9.54 -2.53 -14.14
CA TRP A 32 8.41 -2.01 -14.92
C TRP A 32 7.03 -2.36 -14.31
N PRO A 33 6.73 -3.62 -13.94
CA PRO A 33 5.48 -3.92 -13.25
C PRO A 33 5.30 -3.20 -11.92
N LEU A 34 6.40 -2.97 -11.17
CA LEU A 34 6.36 -2.23 -9.91
C LEU A 34 6.07 -0.74 -10.14
N VAL A 35 6.62 -0.14 -11.19
CA VAL A 35 6.31 1.25 -11.59
C VAL A 35 4.82 1.38 -11.94
N VAL A 36 4.29 0.47 -12.75
CA VAL A 36 2.87 0.44 -13.14
C VAL A 36 1.99 0.28 -11.89
N LEU A 37 2.36 -0.60 -10.97
CA LEU A 37 1.66 -0.80 -9.69
C LEU A 37 1.61 0.49 -8.87
N ASN A 38 2.75 1.16 -8.69
CA ASN A 38 2.79 2.42 -7.93
C ASN A 38 2.01 3.55 -8.63
N ALA A 39 2.10 3.63 -9.96
CA ALA A 39 1.31 4.58 -10.74
C ALA A 39 -0.20 4.34 -10.57
N SER A 40 -0.64 3.08 -10.61
CA SER A 40 -2.05 2.71 -10.41
C SER A 40 -2.55 3.10 -9.01
N ASN A 41 -1.75 2.85 -7.96
CA ASN A 41 -2.08 3.28 -6.61
C ASN A 41 -2.18 4.81 -6.50
N THR A 42 -1.28 5.54 -7.15
CA THR A 42 -1.29 7.02 -7.16
C THR A 42 -2.55 7.54 -7.85
N VAL A 43 -2.90 6.98 -9.01
CA VAL A 43 -4.13 7.35 -9.75
C VAL A 43 -5.35 7.09 -8.88
N MET A 44 -5.44 5.94 -8.22
CA MET A 44 -6.54 5.60 -7.31
C MET A 44 -6.65 6.62 -6.17
N MET A 45 -5.52 6.94 -5.53
CA MET A 45 -5.48 7.91 -4.44
C MET A 45 -5.94 9.31 -4.87
N ILE A 46 -5.50 9.79 -6.04
CA ILE A 46 -5.91 11.09 -6.59
C ILE A 46 -7.41 11.07 -6.92
N THR A 47 -7.89 9.99 -7.54
CA THR A 47 -9.31 9.86 -7.91
C THR A 47 -10.22 9.88 -6.68
N ASN A 48 -9.85 9.14 -5.62
CA ASN A 48 -10.59 9.15 -4.36
C ASN A 48 -10.65 10.54 -3.74
N ARG A 49 -9.53 11.27 -3.73
CA ARG A 49 -9.49 12.66 -3.24
C ARG A 49 -10.39 13.59 -4.06
N VAL A 50 -10.43 13.43 -5.38
CA VAL A 50 -11.31 14.22 -6.26
C VAL A 50 -12.77 13.89 -6.00
N PHE A 51 -13.12 12.63 -5.72
CA PHE A 51 -14.49 12.23 -5.40
C PHE A 51 -14.94 12.85 -4.06
N ILE A 52 -14.11 12.77 -3.03
CA ILE A 52 -14.42 13.38 -1.72
C ILE A 52 -14.54 14.92 -1.86
N ALA A 53 -13.64 15.57 -2.63
CA ALA A 53 -13.70 17.02 -2.89
C ALA A 53 -15.01 17.47 -3.54
N ARG A 54 -15.61 16.62 -4.34
CA ARG A 54 -16.90 16.91 -4.99
C ARG A 54 -18.09 16.62 -4.09
N SER A 55 -17.91 15.82 -3.05
CA SER A 55 -18.98 15.52 -2.07
C SER A 55 -19.16 16.68 -1.09
N SER A 56 -18.08 17.09 -0.41
CA SER A 56 -18.10 18.21 0.54
C SER A 56 -16.67 18.76 0.75
N PRO A 57 -16.46 20.09 0.69
CA PRO A 57 -15.19 20.71 1.00
C PRO A 57 -14.74 20.51 2.47
N GLU A 58 -15.69 20.41 3.40
CA GLU A 58 -15.44 20.21 4.82
C GLU A 58 -14.92 18.80 5.10
N GLU A 59 -15.48 17.80 4.41
CA GLU A 59 -15.04 16.41 4.51
C GLU A 59 -13.59 16.20 4.05
N ILE A 60 -13.13 16.94 3.03
CA ILE A 60 -11.73 16.90 2.60
C ILE A 60 -10.81 17.48 3.66
N ALA A 61 -11.20 18.57 4.30
CA ALA A 61 -10.39 19.22 5.33
C ALA A 61 -10.13 18.27 6.52
N ALA A 62 -11.10 17.44 6.88
CA ALA A 62 -10.97 16.42 7.90
C ALA A 62 -10.23 15.15 7.42
N ALA A 63 -10.53 14.66 6.21
CA ALA A 63 -9.99 13.40 5.69
C ALA A 63 -8.49 13.46 5.39
N MET A 64 -7.94 14.62 5.04
CA MET A 64 -6.52 14.73 4.70
C MET A 64 -5.60 14.55 5.91
N PRO A 65 -5.74 15.28 7.02
CA PRO A 65 -4.88 15.09 8.19
C PRO A 65 -5.12 13.72 8.85
N ALA A 66 -6.37 13.27 8.97
CA ALA A 66 -6.69 11.95 9.50
C ALA A 66 -6.08 10.82 8.67
N GLY A 67 -6.17 10.89 7.34
CA GLY A 67 -5.57 9.91 6.44
C GLY A 67 -4.04 9.89 6.51
N GLN A 68 -3.38 11.04 6.65
CA GLN A 68 -1.93 11.12 6.79
C GLN A 68 -1.46 10.54 8.12
N MET A 69 -2.17 10.82 9.20
CA MET A 69 -1.90 10.28 10.53
C MET A 69 -2.08 8.76 10.56
N PHE A 70 -3.18 8.27 9.97
CA PHE A 70 -3.43 6.85 9.79
C PHE A 70 -2.29 6.16 9.03
N PHE A 71 -1.89 6.71 7.88
CA PHE A 71 -0.79 6.17 7.09
C PHE A 71 0.52 6.12 7.87
N THR A 72 0.83 7.15 8.66
CA THR A 72 2.05 7.20 9.47
C THR A 72 2.07 6.09 10.53
N LEU A 73 0.96 5.85 11.21
CA LEU A 73 0.83 4.76 12.18
C LEU A 73 0.92 3.39 11.51
N MET A 74 0.33 3.26 10.32
CA MET A 74 0.33 2.02 9.55
C MET A 74 1.67 1.70 8.89
N ALA A 75 2.47 2.71 8.54
CA ALA A 75 3.69 2.54 7.76
C ALA A 75 4.66 1.55 8.41
N PHE A 76 4.81 1.58 9.72
CA PHE A 76 5.66 0.64 10.46
C PHE A 76 5.23 -0.82 10.23
N PHE A 77 3.93 -1.10 10.38
CA PHE A 77 3.41 -2.46 10.23
C PHE A 77 3.43 -2.93 8.77
N LEU A 78 3.12 -2.02 7.83
CA LEU A 78 3.18 -2.33 6.39
C LEU A 78 4.59 -2.67 5.93
N ILE A 79 5.59 -1.89 6.35
CA ILE A 79 6.99 -2.13 6.01
C ILE A 79 7.45 -3.46 6.62
N THR A 80 7.13 -3.70 7.89
CA THR A 80 7.47 -4.95 8.58
C THR A 80 6.85 -6.16 7.88
N THR A 81 5.55 -6.08 7.54
CA THR A 81 4.87 -7.16 6.81
C THR A 81 5.45 -7.34 5.41
N GLY A 82 5.78 -6.24 4.72
CA GLY A 82 6.40 -6.26 3.39
C GLY A 82 7.77 -6.94 3.37
N PHE A 83 8.49 -6.94 4.50
CA PHE A 83 9.78 -7.65 4.64
C PHE A 83 9.66 -9.16 4.41
N THR A 84 8.46 -9.71 4.52
CA THR A 84 8.16 -11.10 4.13
C THR A 84 8.63 -11.42 2.71
N ALA A 85 8.57 -10.47 1.78
CA ALA A 85 9.05 -10.65 0.41
C ALA A 85 10.56 -10.96 0.37
N THR A 86 11.35 -10.30 1.22
CA THR A 86 12.79 -10.53 1.31
C THR A 86 13.10 -11.92 1.84
N ILE A 87 12.38 -12.37 2.86
CA ILE A 87 12.55 -13.72 3.43
C ILE A 87 12.16 -14.78 2.40
N VAL A 88 11.03 -14.60 1.71
CA VAL A 88 10.58 -15.50 0.63
C VAL A 88 11.62 -15.54 -0.50
N ALA A 89 12.21 -14.41 -0.87
CA ALA A 89 13.23 -14.36 -1.92
C ALA A 89 14.50 -15.15 -1.53
N GLN A 90 14.91 -15.12 -0.26
CA GLN A 90 16.02 -15.91 0.24
C GLN A 90 15.75 -17.41 0.13
N PHE A 91 14.60 -17.89 0.63
CA PHE A 91 14.21 -19.29 0.50
C PHE A 91 14.05 -19.72 -0.96
N HIS A 92 13.53 -18.83 -1.81
CA HIS A 92 13.41 -19.09 -3.23
C HIS A 92 14.77 -19.25 -3.91
N GLY A 93 15.76 -18.43 -3.55
CA GLY A 93 17.15 -18.54 -4.00
C GLY A 93 17.79 -19.87 -3.61
N HIS A 94 17.48 -20.39 -2.43
CA HIS A 94 17.88 -21.72 -1.96
C HIS A 94 17.06 -22.88 -2.53
N ARG A 95 16.09 -22.62 -3.42
CA ARG A 95 15.14 -23.61 -3.97
C ARG A 95 14.32 -24.36 -2.91
N ASP A 96 14.17 -23.78 -1.73
CA ASP A 96 13.32 -24.32 -0.66
C ASP A 96 11.89 -23.79 -0.81
N GLY A 97 11.06 -24.56 -1.52
CA GLY A 97 9.65 -24.23 -1.71
C GLY A 97 8.83 -24.27 -0.42
N ILE A 98 9.18 -25.17 0.51
CA ILE A 98 8.48 -25.28 1.80
C ILE A 98 8.80 -24.09 2.68
N GLY A 99 10.07 -23.65 2.71
CA GLY A 99 10.50 -22.43 3.39
C GLY A 99 9.79 -21.19 2.88
N CYS A 100 9.59 -21.05 1.56
CA CYS A 100 8.81 -19.95 0.96
C CYS A 100 7.37 -19.91 1.50
N VAL A 101 6.69 -21.07 1.57
CA VAL A 101 5.32 -21.16 2.05
C VAL A 101 5.24 -20.84 3.55
N LYS A 102 6.16 -21.39 4.35
CA LYS A 102 6.24 -21.09 5.80
C LYS A 102 6.46 -19.60 6.05
N ALA A 103 7.36 -18.96 5.31
CA ALA A 103 7.62 -17.52 5.41
C ALA A 103 6.36 -16.70 5.08
N ALA A 104 5.63 -17.07 4.03
CA ALA A 104 4.39 -16.41 3.65
C ALA A 104 3.30 -16.55 4.73
N TRP A 105 3.12 -17.75 5.30
CA TRP A 105 2.17 -17.98 6.39
C TRP A 105 2.54 -17.22 7.66
N ASN A 106 3.83 -17.15 8.02
CA ASN A 106 4.29 -16.35 9.15
C ASN A 106 3.99 -14.86 8.94
N GLY A 107 4.23 -14.34 7.73
CA GLY A 107 3.85 -12.98 7.37
C GLY A 107 2.34 -12.73 7.45
N PHE A 108 1.53 -13.71 7.03
CA PHE A 108 0.08 -13.64 7.12
C PHE A 108 -0.42 -13.65 8.57
N TYR A 109 0.12 -14.52 9.43
CA TYR A 109 -0.21 -14.55 10.86
C TYR A 109 0.21 -13.27 11.55
N PHE A 110 1.38 -12.72 11.20
CA PHE A 110 1.80 -11.41 11.69
C PHE A 110 0.81 -10.33 11.25
N GLY A 111 0.42 -10.30 9.97
CA GLY A 111 -0.59 -9.38 9.45
C GLY A 111 -1.94 -9.51 10.15
N ALA A 112 -2.38 -10.74 10.45
CA ALA A 112 -3.61 -11.00 11.18
C ALA A 112 -3.53 -10.54 12.65
N ALA A 113 -2.39 -10.76 13.31
CA ALA A 113 -2.16 -10.26 14.67
C ALA A 113 -2.15 -8.72 14.72
N VAL A 114 -1.50 -8.08 13.75
CA VAL A 114 -1.52 -6.63 13.57
C VAL A 114 -2.95 -6.15 13.30
N ALA A 115 -3.72 -6.87 12.48
CA ALA A 115 -5.13 -6.55 12.22
C ALA A 115 -5.94 -6.52 13.51
N ALA A 116 -5.82 -7.54 14.34
CA ALA A 116 -6.49 -7.61 15.63
C ALA A 116 -6.04 -6.48 16.56
N LEU A 117 -4.73 -6.24 16.66
CA LEU A 117 -4.18 -5.15 17.46
C LEU A 117 -4.72 -3.79 17.03
N LEU A 118 -4.68 -3.50 15.73
CA LEU A 118 -5.06 -2.20 15.19
C LEU A 118 -6.58 -1.99 15.22
N ALA A 119 -7.39 -3.03 15.08
CA ALA A 119 -8.84 -2.92 15.22
C ALA A 119 -9.26 -2.37 16.59
N PHE A 120 -8.50 -2.67 17.64
CA PHE A 120 -8.77 -2.16 19.00
C PHE A 120 -7.96 -0.90 19.33
N ALA A 121 -6.69 -0.84 18.95
CA ALA A 121 -5.77 0.23 19.33
C ALA A 121 -5.98 1.53 18.51
N LEU A 122 -6.28 1.39 17.22
CA LEU A 122 -6.45 2.57 16.35
C LEU A 122 -7.64 3.46 16.74
N PRO A 123 -8.85 2.93 17.00
CA PRO A 123 -9.96 3.75 17.43
C PRO A 123 -9.66 4.51 18.73
N ALA A 124 -9.04 3.83 19.71
CA ALA A 124 -8.69 4.43 21.00
C ALA A 124 -7.59 5.51 20.85
N ALA A 125 -6.51 5.18 20.14
CA ALA A 125 -5.40 6.10 19.92
C ALA A 125 -5.80 7.30 19.05
N GLY A 126 -6.55 7.05 17.97
CA GLY A 126 -7.03 8.08 17.06
C GLY A 126 -7.93 9.09 17.79
N TYR A 127 -8.92 8.61 18.52
CA TYR A 127 -9.80 9.44 19.32
C TYR A 127 -9.02 10.31 20.31
N TRP A 128 -8.09 9.70 21.05
CA TRP A 128 -7.27 10.42 22.03
C TRP A 128 -6.40 11.51 21.39
N ILE A 129 -5.71 11.20 20.30
CA ILE A 129 -4.82 12.14 19.60
C ILE A 129 -5.62 13.29 19.00
N ILE A 130 -6.74 13.00 18.33
CA ILE A 130 -7.57 13.99 17.65
C ILE A 130 -8.17 14.98 18.67
N MET A 131 -8.67 14.48 19.80
CA MET A 131 -9.23 15.33 20.84
C MET A 131 -8.22 16.24 21.54
N HIS A 132 -6.93 15.89 21.49
CA HIS A 132 -5.86 16.68 22.11
C HIS A 132 -5.12 17.61 21.14
N ASN A 133 -5.41 17.54 19.83
CA ASN A 133 -4.74 18.38 18.83
C ASN A 133 -5.31 19.81 18.71
N GLY A 134 -6.37 20.15 19.48
CA GLY A 134 -6.92 21.51 19.48
C GLY A 134 -7.66 21.91 18.18
N HIS A 135 -8.12 20.95 17.40
CA HIS A 135 -8.96 21.18 16.23
C HIS A 135 -10.36 21.62 16.64
N ASP A 136 -11.07 22.29 15.72
CA ASP A 136 -12.50 22.59 15.91
C ASP A 136 -13.26 21.30 16.28
N PRO A 137 -14.12 21.31 17.32
CA PRO A 137 -14.82 20.13 17.79
C PRO A 137 -15.61 19.38 16.71
N VAL A 138 -16.15 20.09 15.73
CA VAL A 138 -16.91 19.50 14.63
C VAL A 138 -15.98 18.73 13.70
N ILE A 139 -14.84 19.30 13.37
CA ILE A 139 -13.82 18.64 12.51
C ILE A 139 -13.21 17.45 13.25
N ALA A 140 -12.90 17.59 14.53
CA ALA A 140 -12.34 16.54 15.36
C ALA A 140 -13.23 15.28 15.42
N LEU A 141 -14.55 15.45 15.51
CA LEU A 141 -15.48 14.32 15.46
C LEU A 141 -15.47 13.61 14.11
N GLN A 142 -15.49 14.36 13.00
CA GLN A 142 -15.43 13.78 11.65
C GLN A 142 -14.10 13.06 11.39
N GLU A 143 -12.98 13.61 11.88
CA GLU A 143 -11.68 12.95 11.83
C GLU A 143 -11.67 11.64 12.61
N ALA A 144 -12.27 11.62 13.83
CA ALA A 144 -12.36 10.43 14.66
C ALA A 144 -13.21 9.33 13.98
N ASP A 145 -14.36 9.68 13.43
CA ASP A 145 -15.25 8.75 12.72
C ASP A 145 -14.54 8.15 11.50
N TYR A 146 -13.84 8.97 10.71
CA TYR A 146 -13.04 8.52 9.60
C TYR A 146 -11.93 7.55 10.04
N PHE A 147 -11.25 7.87 11.12
CA PHE A 147 -10.17 7.04 11.66
C PHE A 147 -10.67 5.68 12.15
N VAL A 148 -11.82 5.65 12.81
CA VAL A 148 -12.49 4.41 13.25
C VAL A 148 -12.93 3.58 12.04
N ALA A 149 -13.50 4.20 11.00
CA ALA A 149 -13.91 3.50 9.79
C ALA A 149 -12.72 2.87 9.03
N MET A 150 -11.54 3.50 9.08
CA MET A 150 -10.33 2.97 8.45
C MET A 150 -9.64 1.84 9.25
N ALA A 151 -9.92 1.69 10.53
CA ALA A 151 -9.24 0.71 11.38
C ALA A 151 -9.33 -0.75 10.87
N PRO A 152 -10.49 -1.27 10.40
CA PRO A 152 -10.57 -2.61 9.81
C PRO A 152 -9.74 -2.74 8.52
N CYS A 153 -9.70 -1.67 7.69
CA CYS A 153 -8.96 -1.65 6.44
C CYS A 153 -7.46 -1.78 6.67
N ALA A 154 -6.95 -1.26 7.80
CA ALA A 154 -5.57 -1.37 8.21
C ALA A 154 -5.10 -2.83 8.27
N GLY A 155 -5.86 -3.66 8.96
CA GLY A 155 -5.54 -5.07 9.12
C GLY A 155 -5.59 -5.84 7.80
N LEU A 156 -6.64 -5.62 7.01
CA LEU A 156 -6.80 -6.24 5.71
C LEU A 156 -5.63 -5.87 4.78
N THR A 157 -5.16 -4.63 4.82
CA THR A 157 -4.02 -4.17 4.02
C THR A 157 -2.71 -4.86 4.43
N CYS A 158 -2.49 -5.11 5.73
CA CYS A 158 -1.34 -5.89 6.20
C CYS A 158 -1.40 -7.33 5.71
N MET A 159 -2.56 -7.99 5.81
CA MET A 159 -2.75 -9.37 5.33
C MET A 159 -2.56 -9.45 3.81
N GLU A 160 -3.11 -8.51 3.05
CA GLU A 160 -2.91 -8.39 1.61
C GLU A 160 -1.42 -8.24 1.27
N THR A 161 -0.72 -7.36 1.98
CA THR A 161 0.72 -7.12 1.79
C THR A 161 1.52 -8.39 2.02
N ALA A 162 1.22 -9.17 3.07
CA ALA A 162 1.86 -10.46 3.33
C ALA A 162 1.64 -11.45 2.17
N PHE A 163 0.40 -11.54 1.68
CA PHE A 163 0.05 -12.43 0.58
C PHE A 163 0.75 -12.04 -0.73
N LEU A 164 0.75 -10.76 -1.08
CA LEU A 164 1.42 -10.25 -2.27
C LEU A 164 2.95 -10.39 -2.18
N SER A 165 3.51 -10.32 -0.97
CA SER A 165 4.92 -10.50 -0.69
C SER A 165 5.43 -11.90 -1.09
N PHE A 166 4.59 -12.93 -1.01
CA PHE A 166 4.92 -14.27 -1.50
C PHE A 166 5.22 -14.28 -3.00
N PHE A 167 4.38 -13.61 -3.79
CA PHE A 167 4.59 -13.54 -5.24
C PHE A 167 5.74 -12.63 -5.62
N THR A 168 5.88 -11.50 -4.92
CA THR A 168 6.97 -10.53 -5.13
C THR A 168 8.32 -11.17 -4.82
N GLY A 169 8.45 -11.89 -3.70
CA GLY A 169 9.68 -12.58 -3.31
C GLY A 169 10.10 -13.70 -4.27
N ARG A 170 9.14 -14.25 -5.03
CA ARG A 170 9.40 -15.24 -6.09
C ARG A 170 9.66 -14.59 -7.47
N GLY A 171 9.78 -13.28 -7.54
CA GLY A 171 9.99 -12.53 -8.79
C GLY A 171 8.77 -12.45 -9.71
N LYS A 172 7.56 -12.86 -9.24
CA LYS A 172 6.32 -12.79 -10.02
C LYS A 172 5.64 -11.41 -9.90
N THR A 173 6.41 -10.35 -10.05
CA THR A 173 5.95 -8.95 -9.89
C THR A 173 4.86 -8.55 -10.90
N ALA A 174 4.89 -9.10 -12.11
CA ALA A 174 3.85 -8.86 -13.11
C ALA A 174 2.48 -9.39 -12.69
N LEU A 175 2.42 -10.53 -11.98
CA LEU A 175 1.19 -11.08 -11.43
C LEU A 175 0.64 -10.18 -10.33
N VAL A 176 1.51 -9.68 -9.45
CA VAL A 176 1.13 -8.72 -8.38
C VAL A 176 0.57 -7.44 -8.98
N ALA A 177 1.23 -6.89 -10.01
CA ALA A 177 0.75 -5.71 -10.72
C ALA A 177 -0.62 -5.96 -11.38
N GLY A 178 -0.82 -7.12 -12.00
CA GLY A 178 -2.11 -7.50 -12.59
C GLY A 178 -3.24 -7.56 -11.57
N ILE A 179 -3.02 -8.21 -10.42
CA ILE A 179 -4.00 -8.28 -9.31
C ILE A 179 -4.36 -6.87 -8.83
N LYS A 180 -3.36 -6.01 -8.62
CA LYS A 180 -3.60 -4.63 -8.16
C LYS A 180 -4.35 -3.78 -9.18
N ILE A 181 -4.05 -3.92 -10.48
CA ILE A 181 -4.76 -3.21 -11.55
C ILE A 181 -6.23 -3.64 -11.58
N ILE A 182 -6.51 -4.93 -11.49
CA ILE A 182 -7.89 -5.44 -11.43
C ILE A 182 -8.58 -4.87 -10.19
N GLY A 183 -7.91 -4.88 -9.03
CA GLY A 183 -8.41 -4.26 -7.81
C GLY A 183 -8.78 -2.78 -8.02
N CYS A 184 -7.91 -1.98 -8.64
CA CYS A 184 -8.18 -0.58 -8.94
C CYS A 184 -9.40 -0.42 -9.87
N ILE A 185 -9.53 -1.25 -10.93
CA ILE A 185 -10.66 -1.20 -11.85
C ILE A 185 -11.98 -1.50 -11.14
N VAL A 186 -11.99 -2.38 -10.15
CA VAL A 186 -13.19 -2.72 -9.36
C VAL A 186 -13.46 -1.67 -8.29
N CYS A 187 -12.42 -1.21 -7.59
CA CYS A 187 -12.56 -0.25 -6.49
C CYS A 187 -13.03 1.14 -6.96
N LEU A 188 -12.57 1.63 -8.10
CA LEU A 188 -12.96 2.97 -8.58
C LEU A 188 -14.48 3.13 -8.78
N PRO A 189 -15.20 2.22 -9.48
CA PRO A 189 -16.65 2.28 -9.57
C PRO A 189 -17.33 2.08 -8.22
N MET A 190 -16.83 1.18 -7.37
CA MET A 190 -17.40 0.94 -6.04
C MET A 190 -17.33 2.19 -5.17
N ASN A 191 -16.16 2.85 -5.13
CA ASN A 191 -15.98 4.11 -4.40
C ASN A 191 -16.92 5.20 -4.92
N TYR A 192 -17.10 5.32 -6.25
CA TYR A 192 -18.07 6.24 -6.82
C TYR A 192 -19.50 5.97 -6.34
N LEU A 193 -19.91 4.70 -6.35
CA LEU A 193 -21.26 4.30 -5.92
C LEU A 193 -21.50 4.59 -4.44
N LEU A 194 -20.52 4.32 -3.57
CA LEU A 194 -20.64 4.51 -2.12
C LEU A 194 -20.56 5.99 -1.72
N ILE A 195 -19.67 6.76 -2.32
CA ILE A 195 -19.51 8.19 -1.98
C ILE A 195 -20.74 8.98 -2.41
N PHE A 196 -21.24 8.75 -3.63
CA PHE A 196 -22.37 9.53 -4.18
C PHE A 196 -23.74 8.92 -3.90
N GLY A 197 -23.80 7.67 -3.41
CA GLY A 197 -25.06 6.99 -3.12
C GLY A 197 -25.89 6.67 -4.37
N SER A 198 -25.22 6.34 -5.49
CA SER A 198 -25.90 6.02 -6.75
C SER A 198 -26.43 4.59 -6.77
N PHE A 199 -27.42 4.27 -7.59
CA PHE A 199 -28.01 2.93 -7.76
C PHE A 199 -28.62 2.31 -6.49
N GLY A 200 -29.08 3.12 -5.53
CA GLY A 200 -29.75 2.62 -4.31
C GLY A 200 -28.79 2.31 -3.16
N PHE A 201 -27.51 2.57 -3.30
CA PHE A 201 -26.57 2.52 -2.18
C PHE A 201 -26.74 3.72 -1.25
N PRO A 202 -26.57 3.56 0.08
CA PRO A 202 -26.59 4.69 1.00
C PRO A 202 -25.42 5.63 0.69
N LYS A 203 -25.68 6.94 0.72
CA LYS A 203 -24.63 7.95 0.60
C LYS A 203 -23.77 7.94 1.86
N MET A 204 -22.56 7.38 1.77
CA MET A 204 -21.66 7.23 2.92
C MET A 204 -20.62 8.37 3.01
N GLY A 205 -20.53 9.25 2.00
CA GLY A 205 -19.58 10.35 1.99
C GLY A 205 -18.13 9.87 2.20
N VAL A 206 -17.44 10.44 3.21
CA VAL A 206 -16.04 10.11 3.53
C VAL A 206 -15.86 8.67 4.03
N ALA A 207 -16.88 8.06 4.62
CA ALA A 207 -16.81 6.68 5.12
C ALA A 207 -16.97 5.62 4.01
N GLY A 208 -17.42 6.00 2.83
CA GLY A 208 -17.58 5.15 1.64
C GLY A 208 -16.34 5.10 0.78
#